data_1eb1b51a14d3187357b8cb8f71436fd0
#
_entry.id   1eb1b51a14d3187357b8cb8f71436fd0
#
_cell.length_a   1.000
_cell.length_b   1.000
_cell.length_c   1.000
_cell.angle_alpha   90.00
_cell.angle_beta   90.00
_cell.angle_gamma   90.00
#
_symmetry.space_group_name_H-M   'P 1'
#
loop_
_entity.id
_entity.type
_entity.pdbx_description
1 polymer ?
#
loop_
_entity_poly.entity_id
_entity_poly.type
_entity_poly.pdbx_seq_one_letter_code
_entity_poly.pdbx_strand_id
1 'polypeptide(L)'
;MEKKGTKIAYFVALAVVVVALVIAKVTNDGSGFVATGWALFPPVVAIALALISKEVYSSLFLGCVVGALLLANFQPWQMVVNFIGAGEGVGMINAIDISILIFLVILGIMVDLMNKAGGSAAFGRWAKKAVKTRSGAQLLTMLLGVLIFIDDYFNCLTVGAVMRPVTESHKISRAKLAYIIDATAAPVCMLAPVSSWAAAVASYVPDGFPGSRISMFLSQIPFNYYCILTLVMVIVTSLLNIDYGPMLTHEYNAQVKDDLFTTPERPFEGADDYEEGAKHSSVLDLLLPVIVLIALCIVGLVWTGGMWDTESDNYGNFIMSFSDATAGTGLCLGSIIALVFTFVYYWLRGLITFEKSMEAIPNGFIQMISPILILCFAWTLCGLCRDNGLQVGTFVEGVMANTGSLAKFLPAVIFIVACFIGFATGTSWGTIGIMVPLVCAVFDWDTQMTLLSVGLAASCAGGVCGDHLSPISDTTIMASAGAHCFHLNHVATQIPYGITVAAVSFVSFIIAGLVQNAVVCMIIAIVLMIATLLVIKAVVAKKHAGIFQEMAEADKVLYNK
;
A
#
# COMPACT_ATOMS: atom_id res chain seq x y z
N MET A 1 -25.68 -1.41 19.24
CA MET A 1 -25.19 -2.56 20.00
C MET A 1 -23.74 -2.91 19.67
N GLU A 2 -23.31 -2.80 18.44
CA GLU A 2 -21.95 -3.11 17.97
C GLU A 2 -20.84 -2.30 18.68
N LYS A 3 -21.01 -0.98 18.84
CA LYS A 3 -20.03 -0.12 19.56
C LYS A 3 -19.81 -0.49 21.04
N LYS A 4 -20.78 -1.16 21.70
CA LYS A 4 -20.67 -1.54 23.11
C LYS A 4 -19.87 -2.84 23.28
N GLY A 5 -20.02 -3.79 22.34
CA GLY A 5 -19.26 -5.05 22.32
C GLY A 5 -17.77 -4.81 22.05
N THR A 6 -17.44 -3.95 21.08
CA THR A 6 -16.05 -3.60 20.73
C THR A 6 -15.33 -2.92 21.91
N LYS A 7 -16.00 -2.00 22.62
CA LYS A 7 -15.43 -1.37 23.82
C LYS A 7 -15.12 -2.38 24.92
N ILE A 8 -16.03 -3.32 25.16
CA ILE A 8 -15.82 -4.36 26.18
C ILE A 8 -14.63 -5.26 25.77
N ALA A 9 -14.58 -5.69 24.51
CA ALA A 9 -13.47 -6.51 23.99
C ALA A 9 -12.11 -5.78 24.11
N TYR A 10 -12.07 -4.49 23.83
CA TYR A 10 -10.85 -3.66 23.97
C TYR A 10 -10.39 -3.57 25.44
N PHE A 11 -11.31 -3.32 26.39
CA PHE A 11 -10.97 -3.29 27.81
C PHE A 11 -10.53 -4.66 28.33
N VAL A 12 -11.13 -5.76 27.83
CA VAL A 12 -10.69 -7.12 28.16
C VAL A 12 -9.28 -7.36 27.62
N ALA A 13 -9.00 -6.94 26.40
CA ALA A 13 -7.65 -7.08 25.81
C ALA A 13 -6.60 -6.28 26.60
N LEU A 14 -6.91 -5.04 26.98
CA LEU A 14 -6.04 -4.25 27.84
C LEU A 14 -5.81 -4.92 29.21
N ALA A 15 -6.86 -5.48 29.82
CA ALA A 15 -6.74 -6.22 31.07
C ALA A 15 -5.82 -7.45 30.91
N VAL A 16 -5.94 -8.19 29.79
CA VAL A 16 -5.05 -9.33 29.46
C VAL A 16 -3.61 -8.86 29.31
N VAL A 17 -3.37 -7.75 28.61
CA VAL A 17 -2.03 -7.16 28.48
C VAL A 17 -1.44 -6.79 29.84
N VAL A 18 -2.23 -6.15 30.71
CA VAL A 18 -1.79 -5.80 32.07
C VAL A 18 -1.47 -7.05 32.89
N VAL A 19 -2.33 -8.09 32.84
CA VAL A 19 -2.08 -9.37 33.53
C VAL A 19 -0.81 -10.01 33.02
N ALA A 20 -0.60 -10.05 31.69
CA ALA A 20 0.62 -10.61 31.09
C ALA A 20 1.88 -9.83 31.57
N LEU A 21 1.81 -8.49 31.63
CA LEU A 21 2.91 -7.68 32.14
C LEU A 21 3.18 -7.92 33.63
N VAL A 22 2.14 -8.13 34.44
CA VAL A 22 2.31 -8.52 35.86
C VAL A 22 2.98 -9.88 35.96
N ILE A 23 2.57 -10.87 35.16
CA ILE A 23 3.20 -12.18 35.10
C ILE A 23 4.67 -12.02 34.68
N ALA A 24 4.96 -11.26 33.63
CA ALA A 24 6.32 -11.00 33.18
C ALA A 24 7.18 -10.45 34.33
N LYS A 25 6.67 -9.44 35.04
CA LYS A 25 7.37 -8.83 36.17
C LYS A 25 7.63 -9.80 37.32
N VAL A 26 6.65 -10.63 37.67
CA VAL A 26 6.75 -11.59 38.79
C VAL A 26 7.65 -12.77 38.44
N THR A 27 7.63 -13.21 37.19
CA THR A 27 8.44 -14.36 36.72
C THR A 27 9.86 -13.98 36.31
N ASN A 28 10.16 -12.69 36.23
CA ASN A 28 11.52 -12.21 35.93
C ASN A 28 12.43 -12.41 37.14
N ASP A 29 13.46 -13.19 36.96
CA ASP A 29 14.51 -13.48 37.95
C ASP A 29 15.59 -12.38 38.04
N GLY A 30 15.38 -11.25 37.37
CA GLY A 30 16.33 -10.13 37.27
C GLY A 30 17.22 -10.17 36.02
N SER A 31 17.11 -11.20 35.16
CA SER A 31 17.86 -11.29 33.91
C SER A 31 17.38 -10.33 32.81
N GLY A 32 16.21 -9.70 33.01
CA GLY A 32 15.58 -8.83 32.02
C GLY A 32 14.76 -9.60 30.99
N PHE A 33 14.40 -8.92 29.87
CA PHE A 33 13.50 -9.45 28.85
C PHE A 33 14.15 -9.53 27.46
N VAL A 34 15.40 -9.09 27.35
CA VAL A 34 16.17 -9.04 26.09
C VAL A 34 16.43 -10.47 25.59
N ALA A 35 16.25 -10.71 24.30
CA ALA A 35 16.42 -12.00 23.63
C ALA A 35 15.60 -13.15 24.27
N THR A 36 14.44 -12.85 24.86
CA THR A 36 13.52 -13.83 25.46
C THR A 36 12.19 -13.87 24.69
N GLY A 37 11.31 -14.86 24.99
CA GLY A 37 9.96 -14.88 24.41
C GLY A 37 9.13 -13.62 24.67
N TRP A 38 9.43 -12.89 25.73
CA TRP A 38 8.82 -11.60 26.04
C TRP A 38 9.21 -10.49 25.06
N ALA A 39 10.33 -10.64 24.34
CA ALA A 39 10.73 -9.68 23.30
C ALA A 39 9.70 -9.58 22.15
N LEU A 40 8.96 -10.68 21.87
CA LEU A 40 7.86 -10.69 20.89
C LEU A 40 6.58 -10.03 21.40
N PHE A 41 6.46 -9.77 22.71
CA PHE A 41 5.22 -9.29 23.29
C PHE A 41 4.78 -7.91 22.78
N PRO A 42 5.65 -6.90 22.59
CA PRO A 42 5.27 -5.59 22.05
C PRO A 42 4.60 -5.66 20.67
N PRO A 43 5.17 -6.29 19.62
CA PRO A 43 4.48 -6.43 18.34
C PRO A 43 3.21 -7.28 18.44
N VAL A 44 3.19 -8.33 19.27
CA VAL A 44 1.96 -9.12 19.50
C VAL A 44 0.84 -8.27 20.12
N VAL A 45 1.16 -7.38 21.07
CA VAL A 45 0.21 -6.44 21.64
C VAL A 45 -0.32 -5.47 20.59
N ALA A 46 0.58 -4.90 19.76
CA ALA A 46 0.16 -4.02 18.67
C ALA A 46 -0.80 -4.73 17.71
N ILE A 47 -0.48 -5.95 17.27
CA ILE A 47 -1.32 -6.77 16.40
C ILE A 47 -2.68 -7.08 17.06
N ALA A 48 -2.68 -7.60 18.28
CA ALA A 48 -3.90 -8.01 18.97
C ALA A 48 -4.85 -6.82 19.21
N LEU A 49 -4.31 -5.67 19.62
CA LEU A 49 -5.10 -4.47 19.83
C LEU A 49 -5.62 -3.91 18.51
N ALA A 50 -4.82 -3.92 17.43
CA ALA A 50 -5.26 -3.49 16.12
C ALA A 50 -6.44 -4.34 15.60
N LEU A 51 -6.37 -5.66 15.75
CA LEU A 51 -7.46 -6.57 15.37
C LEU A 51 -8.75 -6.33 16.17
N ILE A 52 -8.63 -6.01 17.45
CA ILE A 52 -9.79 -5.82 18.35
C ILE A 52 -10.38 -4.42 18.22
N SER A 53 -9.52 -3.38 18.21
CA SER A 53 -9.96 -1.98 18.21
C SER A 53 -10.32 -1.48 16.81
N LYS A 54 -9.74 -2.11 15.77
CA LYS A 54 -9.77 -1.63 14.38
C LYS A 54 -9.17 -0.22 14.27
N GLU A 55 -8.16 0.05 15.09
CA GLU A 55 -7.50 1.35 15.16
C GLU A 55 -5.99 1.16 15.34
N VAL A 56 -5.21 1.76 14.46
CA VAL A 56 -3.76 1.50 14.33
C VAL A 56 -2.92 2.38 15.25
N TYR A 57 -3.29 3.66 15.42
CA TYR A 57 -2.45 4.61 16.17
C TYR A 57 -2.31 4.21 17.63
N SER A 58 -3.43 3.96 18.32
CA SER A 58 -3.40 3.53 19.71
C SER A 58 -2.77 2.15 19.89
N SER A 59 -2.93 1.27 18.91
CA SER A 59 -2.36 -0.08 18.94
C SER A 59 -0.84 -0.06 18.84
N LEU A 60 -0.29 0.70 17.90
CA LEU A 60 1.15 0.92 17.76
C LEU A 60 1.73 1.65 18.97
N PHE A 61 1.06 2.73 19.42
CA PHE A 61 1.47 3.46 20.62
C PHE A 61 1.59 2.56 21.84
N LEU A 62 0.56 1.72 22.11
CA LEU A 62 0.58 0.79 23.23
C LEU A 62 1.63 -0.31 23.04
N GLY A 63 1.86 -0.79 21.83
CA GLY A 63 2.97 -1.68 21.53
C GLY A 63 4.33 -1.05 21.89
N CYS A 64 4.54 0.21 21.52
CA CYS A 64 5.75 0.97 21.88
C CYS A 64 5.88 1.15 23.40
N VAL A 65 4.78 1.49 24.10
CA VAL A 65 4.80 1.62 25.57
C VAL A 65 5.18 0.30 26.25
N VAL A 66 4.62 -0.82 25.79
CA VAL A 66 4.95 -2.16 26.29
C VAL A 66 6.41 -2.50 26.02
N GLY A 67 6.91 -2.23 24.80
CA GLY A 67 8.30 -2.45 24.45
C GLY A 67 9.27 -1.66 25.31
N ALA A 68 9.01 -0.36 25.47
CA ALA A 68 9.80 0.52 26.31
C ALA A 68 9.78 0.12 27.80
N LEU A 69 8.64 -0.39 28.29
CA LEU A 69 8.46 -0.85 29.67
C LEU A 69 9.26 -2.14 29.94
N LEU A 70 9.21 -3.11 29.05
CA LEU A 70 9.98 -4.35 29.15
C LEU A 70 11.48 -4.06 29.08
N LEU A 71 11.90 -3.24 28.12
CA LEU A 71 13.30 -2.84 27.98
C LEU A 71 13.81 -2.09 29.23
N ALA A 72 12.94 -1.30 29.87
CA ALA A 72 13.23 -0.59 31.12
C ALA A 72 13.17 -1.49 32.37
N ASN A 73 12.90 -2.78 32.23
CA ASN A 73 12.70 -3.70 33.36
C ASN A 73 11.71 -3.14 34.40
N PHE A 74 10.59 -2.60 33.91
CA PHE A 74 9.50 -1.97 34.71
C PHE A 74 9.91 -0.72 35.52
N GLN A 75 10.98 -0.03 35.15
CA GLN A 75 11.34 1.26 35.73
C GLN A 75 10.59 2.40 35.00
N PRO A 76 9.66 3.13 35.64
CA PRO A 76 8.79 4.08 34.92
C PRO A 76 9.54 5.22 34.23
N TRP A 77 10.57 5.76 34.87
CA TRP A 77 11.37 6.83 34.27
C TRP A 77 12.17 6.34 33.06
N GLN A 78 12.82 5.19 33.18
CA GLN A 78 13.58 4.58 32.10
C GLN A 78 12.67 4.16 30.93
N MET A 79 11.42 3.76 31.20
CA MET A 79 10.41 3.52 30.16
C MET A 79 10.17 4.78 29.32
N VAL A 80 10.01 5.95 29.94
CA VAL A 80 9.82 7.21 29.21
C VAL A 80 11.07 7.56 28.40
N VAL A 81 12.27 7.39 28.99
CA VAL A 81 13.55 7.63 28.32
C VAL A 81 13.69 6.71 27.09
N ASN A 82 13.39 5.42 27.22
CA ASN A 82 13.47 4.45 26.12
C ASN A 82 12.41 4.73 25.03
N PHE A 83 11.19 5.15 25.43
CA PHE A 83 10.14 5.48 24.47
C PHE A 83 10.49 6.73 23.65
N ILE A 84 10.95 7.80 24.30
CA ILE A 84 11.29 9.06 23.61
C ILE A 84 12.59 8.91 22.83
N GLY A 85 13.56 8.12 23.34
CA GLY A 85 14.89 8.01 22.75
C GLY A 85 15.87 9.06 23.29
N ALA A 86 15.70 9.45 24.55
CA ALA A 86 16.63 10.37 25.22
C ALA A 86 17.98 9.72 25.61
N GLY A 87 18.12 8.41 25.37
CA GLY A 87 19.37 7.64 25.52
C GLY A 87 19.90 7.14 24.18
N GLU A 88 21.01 6.40 24.19
CA GLU A 88 21.62 5.88 22.96
C GLU A 88 20.79 4.70 22.39
N GLY A 89 20.48 4.76 21.09
CA GLY A 89 20.17 3.60 20.25
C GLY A 89 18.70 3.20 20.10
N VAL A 90 17.76 3.60 20.96
CA VAL A 90 16.33 3.20 20.88
C VAL A 90 15.38 4.37 21.08
N GLY A 91 14.13 4.20 20.68
CA GLY A 91 13.06 5.18 20.88
C GLY A 91 12.85 6.14 19.72
N MET A 92 11.82 6.98 19.86
CA MET A 92 11.24 7.79 18.78
C MET A 92 12.26 8.72 18.11
N ILE A 93 13.05 9.47 18.88
CA ILE A 93 14.01 10.47 18.34
C ILE A 93 15.09 9.80 17.48
N ASN A 94 15.55 8.63 17.89
CA ASN A 94 16.61 7.90 17.20
C ASN A 94 16.11 7.03 16.04
N ALA A 95 14.81 6.71 16.02
CA ALA A 95 14.21 5.82 15.02
C ALA A 95 13.63 6.58 13.81
N ILE A 96 13.28 7.88 13.96
CA ILE A 96 12.60 8.64 12.91
C ILE A 96 13.57 9.05 11.80
N ASP A 97 13.25 8.67 10.55
CA ASP A 97 13.93 9.16 9.35
C ASP A 97 13.25 10.45 8.85
N ILE A 98 13.82 11.59 9.22
CA ILE A 98 13.31 12.92 8.85
C ILE A 98 13.30 13.12 7.34
N SER A 99 14.25 12.55 6.59
CA SER A 99 14.34 12.68 5.15
C SER A 99 13.12 12.05 4.46
N ILE A 100 12.65 10.91 4.95
CA ILE A 100 11.45 10.25 4.44
C ILE A 100 10.20 11.07 4.77
N LEU A 101 10.11 11.65 5.97
CA LEU A 101 8.97 12.52 6.32
C LEU A 101 8.90 13.74 5.40
N ILE A 102 10.03 14.39 5.11
CA ILE A 102 10.10 15.52 4.16
C ILE A 102 9.66 15.06 2.76
N PHE A 103 10.15 13.91 2.29
CA PHE A 103 9.76 13.34 1.00
C PHE A 103 8.24 13.16 0.89
N LEU A 104 7.60 12.56 1.89
CA LEU A 104 6.14 12.37 1.91
C LEU A 104 5.38 13.70 1.86
N VAL A 105 5.80 14.69 2.64
CA VAL A 105 5.18 16.02 2.60
C VAL A 105 5.30 16.64 1.20
N ILE A 106 6.47 16.53 0.56
CA ILE A 106 6.68 17.03 -0.80
C ILE A 106 5.77 16.32 -1.80
N LEU A 107 5.60 15.00 -1.68
CA LEU A 107 4.64 14.26 -2.52
C LEU A 107 3.23 14.82 -2.38
N GLY A 108 2.75 15.02 -1.16
CA GLY A 108 1.44 15.61 -0.92
C GLY A 108 1.28 17.00 -1.54
N ILE A 109 2.33 17.85 -1.45
CA ILE A 109 2.32 19.18 -2.08
C ILE A 109 2.25 19.06 -3.60
N MET A 110 3.04 18.18 -4.22
CA MET A 110 3.03 17.98 -5.67
C MET A 110 1.67 17.48 -6.16
N VAL A 111 1.03 16.61 -5.40
CA VAL A 111 -0.32 16.11 -5.64
C VAL A 111 -1.33 17.27 -5.71
N ASP A 112 -1.38 18.12 -4.69
CA ASP A 112 -2.29 19.26 -4.63
C ASP A 112 -2.03 20.26 -5.78
N LEU A 113 -0.76 20.49 -6.14
CA LEU A 113 -0.36 21.33 -7.27
C LEU A 113 -0.85 20.76 -8.61
N MET A 114 -0.68 19.46 -8.87
CA MET A 114 -1.10 18.81 -10.11
C MET A 114 -2.62 18.87 -10.29
N ASN A 115 -3.37 18.70 -9.21
CA ASN A 115 -4.83 18.85 -9.22
C ASN A 115 -5.25 20.29 -9.54
N LYS A 116 -4.68 21.28 -8.86
CA LYS A 116 -4.97 22.71 -9.09
C LYS A 116 -4.56 23.20 -10.48
N ALA A 117 -3.51 22.61 -11.09
CA ALA A 117 -3.06 22.94 -12.44
C ALA A 117 -4.03 22.48 -13.55
N GLY A 118 -4.94 21.55 -13.24
CA GLY A 118 -5.93 21.04 -14.17
C GLY A 118 -5.38 20.03 -15.21
N GLY A 119 -4.19 19.48 -14.99
CA GLY A 119 -3.62 18.44 -15.83
C GLY A 119 -4.48 17.17 -15.88
N SER A 120 -5.06 16.80 -14.76
CA SER A 120 -6.01 15.67 -14.63
C SER A 120 -7.25 15.86 -15.53
N ALA A 121 -7.86 17.04 -15.50
CA ALA A 121 -9.01 17.37 -16.35
C ALA A 121 -8.67 17.35 -17.85
N ALA A 122 -7.46 17.77 -18.23
CA ALA A 122 -6.99 17.71 -19.62
C ALA A 122 -6.81 16.28 -20.10
N PHE A 123 -6.30 15.39 -19.25
CA PHE A 123 -6.20 13.97 -19.55
C PHE A 123 -7.59 13.35 -19.79
N GLY A 124 -8.56 13.65 -18.93
CA GLY A 124 -9.94 13.16 -19.08
C GLY A 124 -10.57 13.60 -20.42
N ARG A 125 -10.38 14.86 -20.83
CA ARG A 125 -10.85 15.34 -22.15
C ARG A 125 -10.20 14.60 -23.32
N TRP A 126 -8.92 14.29 -23.23
CA TRP A 126 -8.21 13.51 -24.25
C TRP A 126 -8.71 12.04 -24.26
N ALA A 127 -8.83 11.42 -23.09
CA ALA A 127 -9.26 10.03 -22.93
C ALA A 127 -10.67 9.81 -23.52
N LYS A 128 -11.62 10.71 -23.28
CA LYS A 128 -12.97 10.66 -23.84
C LYS A 128 -13.01 10.63 -25.37
N LYS A 129 -12.03 11.23 -26.03
CA LYS A 129 -11.91 11.21 -27.51
C LYS A 129 -11.17 9.98 -28.03
N ALA A 130 -10.20 9.47 -27.26
CA ALA A 130 -9.33 8.37 -27.68
C ALA A 130 -9.99 6.98 -27.52
N VAL A 131 -10.81 6.81 -26.48
CA VAL A 131 -11.43 5.53 -26.14
C VAL A 131 -12.68 5.29 -26.99
N LYS A 132 -12.81 4.08 -27.53
CA LYS A 132 -13.91 3.67 -28.41
C LYS A 132 -14.61 2.39 -27.99
N THR A 133 -14.16 1.74 -26.93
CA THR A 133 -14.71 0.46 -26.44
C THR A 133 -14.72 0.43 -24.93
N ARG A 134 -15.61 -0.39 -24.37
CA ARG A 134 -15.75 -0.60 -22.95
C ARG A 134 -14.47 -1.16 -22.31
N SER A 135 -13.88 -2.22 -22.90
CA SER A 135 -12.58 -2.76 -22.45
C SER A 135 -11.47 -1.72 -22.54
N GLY A 136 -11.50 -0.88 -23.59
CA GLY A 136 -10.54 0.23 -23.74
C GLY A 136 -10.67 1.26 -22.62
N ALA A 137 -11.88 1.60 -22.18
CA ALA A 137 -12.10 2.50 -21.05
C ALA A 137 -11.55 1.93 -19.74
N GLN A 138 -11.81 0.65 -19.46
CA GLN A 138 -11.30 -0.03 -18.27
C GLN A 138 -9.78 -0.13 -18.27
N LEU A 139 -9.17 -0.52 -19.39
CA LEU A 139 -7.71 -0.63 -19.51
C LEU A 139 -7.01 0.74 -19.49
N LEU A 140 -7.63 1.79 -20.05
CA LEU A 140 -7.08 3.14 -19.93
C LEU A 140 -7.18 3.67 -18.50
N THR A 141 -8.25 3.32 -17.76
CA THR A 141 -8.36 3.63 -16.32
C THR A 141 -7.23 2.95 -15.54
N MET A 142 -7.00 1.65 -15.80
CA MET A 142 -5.87 0.92 -15.20
C MET A 142 -4.53 1.55 -15.59
N LEU A 143 -4.32 1.89 -16.86
CA LEU A 143 -3.07 2.50 -17.34
C LEU A 143 -2.81 3.83 -16.63
N LEU A 144 -3.83 4.67 -16.45
CA LEU A 144 -3.70 5.91 -15.70
C LEU A 144 -3.34 5.64 -14.24
N GLY A 145 -3.99 4.65 -13.59
CA GLY A 145 -3.64 4.22 -12.24
C GLY A 145 -2.18 3.75 -12.14
N VAL A 146 -1.70 2.98 -13.12
CA VAL A 146 -0.29 2.57 -13.18
C VAL A 146 0.64 3.75 -13.39
N LEU A 147 0.27 4.77 -14.15
CA LEU A 147 1.09 5.97 -14.35
C LEU A 147 1.16 6.87 -13.11
N ILE A 148 0.13 6.82 -12.25
CA ILE A 148 0.06 7.60 -11.00
C ILE A 148 0.48 6.71 -9.82
N PHE A 149 1.65 6.11 -9.90
CA PHE A 149 2.16 5.14 -8.92
C PHE A 149 2.87 5.76 -7.71
N ILE A 150 2.96 7.08 -7.64
CA ILE A 150 3.76 7.78 -6.63
C ILE A 150 3.16 7.64 -5.25
N ASP A 151 1.83 7.77 -5.17
CA ASP A 151 1.05 7.73 -3.94
C ASP A 151 -0.35 7.17 -4.20
N ASP A 152 -0.83 6.31 -3.32
CA ASP A 152 -2.10 5.60 -3.47
C ASP A 152 -3.33 6.50 -3.24
N TYR A 153 -3.27 7.43 -2.30
CA TYR A 153 -4.37 8.39 -2.04
C TYR A 153 -4.57 9.32 -3.23
N PHE A 154 -3.47 9.83 -3.77
CA PHE A 154 -3.52 10.64 -4.99
C PHE A 154 -4.05 9.84 -6.18
N ASN A 155 -3.62 8.60 -6.33
CA ASN A 155 -4.12 7.70 -7.36
C ASN A 155 -5.65 7.60 -7.28
N CYS A 156 -6.20 7.22 -6.10
CA CYS A 156 -7.63 7.03 -5.91
C CYS A 156 -8.47 8.23 -6.35
N LEU A 157 -8.12 9.41 -5.90
CA LEU A 157 -8.89 10.62 -6.18
C LEU A 157 -8.72 11.09 -7.62
N THR A 158 -7.49 11.09 -8.13
CA THR A 158 -7.19 11.62 -9.47
C THR A 158 -7.72 10.71 -10.58
N VAL A 159 -7.46 9.40 -10.50
CA VAL A 159 -7.95 8.44 -11.50
C VAL A 159 -9.48 8.44 -11.53
N GLY A 160 -10.13 8.53 -10.36
CA GLY A 160 -11.58 8.61 -10.24
C GLY A 160 -12.15 9.85 -10.93
N ALA A 161 -11.68 11.03 -10.55
CA ALA A 161 -12.13 12.29 -11.13
C ALA A 161 -11.93 12.36 -12.65
N VAL A 162 -10.79 11.84 -13.16
CA VAL A 162 -10.42 11.88 -14.57
C VAL A 162 -11.19 10.88 -15.41
N MET A 163 -11.36 9.64 -14.92
CA MET A 163 -11.89 8.54 -15.72
C MET A 163 -13.38 8.33 -15.56
N ARG A 164 -14.03 8.87 -14.52
CA ARG A 164 -15.47 8.76 -14.32
C ARG A 164 -16.29 9.15 -15.57
N PRO A 165 -16.10 10.32 -16.20
CA PRO A 165 -16.87 10.69 -17.39
C PRO A 165 -16.61 9.78 -18.59
N VAL A 166 -15.39 9.21 -18.66
CA VAL A 166 -15.04 8.27 -19.72
C VAL A 166 -15.78 6.94 -19.50
N THR A 167 -15.72 6.39 -18.30
CA THR A 167 -16.37 5.11 -17.95
C THR A 167 -17.90 5.21 -18.02
N GLU A 168 -18.49 6.32 -17.57
CA GLU A 168 -19.93 6.57 -17.68
C GLU A 168 -20.40 6.60 -19.15
N SER A 169 -19.65 7.24 -20.04
CA SER A 169 -19.96 7.28 -21.47
C SER A 169 -19.93 5.89 -22.14
N HIS A 170 -19.26 4.93 -21.50
CA HIS A 170 -19.17 3.53 -21.93
C HIS A 170 -20.03 2.59 -21.11
N LYS A 171 -21.00 3.11 -20.31
CA LYS A 171 -21.92 2.31 -19.50
C LYS A 171 -21.20 1.34 -18.55
N ILE A 172 -20.11 1.78 -17.95
CA ILE A 172 -19.39 1.05 -16.90
C ILE A 172 -19.92 1.56 -15.55
N SER A 173 -20.31 0.64 -14.67
CA SER A 173 -20.84 1.00 -13.35
C SER A 173 -19.81 1.75 -12.51
N ARG A 174 -20.27 2.62 -11.63
CA ARG A 174 -19.39 3.33 -10.68
C ARG A 174 -18.67 2.37 -9.73
N ALA A 175 -19.29 1.25 -9.40
CA ALA A 175 -18.67 0.18 -8.62
C ALA A 175 -17.48 -0.46 -9.34
N LYS A 176 -17.60 -0.69 -10.66
CA LYS A 176 -16.49 -1.23 -11.47
C LYS A 176 -15.35 -0.22 -11.59
N LEU A 177 -15.68 1.06 -11.78
CA LEU A 177 -14.67 2.13 -11.77
C LEU A 177 -13.95 2.17 -10.43
N ALA A 178 -14.66 2.19 -9.30
CA ALA A 178 -14.09 2.18 -7.96
C ALA A 178 -13.16 0.98 -7.75
N TYR A 179 -13.55 -0.22 -8.19
CA TYR A 179 -12.71 -1.41 -8.15
C TYR A 179 -11.40 -1.25 -8.94
N ILE A 180 -11.43 -0.71 -10.17
CA ILE A 180 -10.23 -0.53 -10.98
C ILE A 180 -9.29 0.50 -10.32
N ILE A 181 -9.85 1.57 -9.76
CA ILE A 181 -9.08 2.59 -9.03
C ILE A 181 -8.36 1.95 -7.84
N ASP A 182 -9.09 1.28 -6.97
CA ASP A 182 -8.55 0.68 -5.75
C ASP A 182 -7.51 -0.42 -6.09
N ALA A 183 -7.81 -1.26 -7.09
CA ALA A 183 -6.91 -2.28 -7.61
C ALA A 183 -5.61 -1.75 -8.25
N THR A 184 -5.54 -0.46 -8.60
CA THR A 184 -4.37 0.19 -9.18
C THR A 184 -3.76 1.28 -8.29
N ALA A 185 -4.26 1.47 -7.09
CA ALA A 185 -3.71 2.39 -6.10
C ALA A 185 -2.58 1.72 -5.30
N ALA A 186 -2.86 1.21 -4.11
CA ALA A 186 -1.85 0.56 -3.27
C ALA A 186 -1.10 -0.60 -3.97
N PRO A 187 -1.74 -1.49 -4.78
CA PRO A 187 -1.01 -2.54 -5.48
C PRO A 187 0.08 -2.03 -6.42
N VAL A 188 -0.16 -0.93 -7.14
CA VAL A 188 0.83 -0.36 -8.07
C VAL A 188 1.93 0.36 -7.31
N CYS A 189 1.58 1.18 -6.29
CA CYS A 189 2.56 1.88 -5.47
C CYS A 189 3.52 0.91 -4.77
N MET A 190 3.05 -0.26 -4.36
CA MET A 190 3.86 -1.32 -3.74
C MET A 190 4.83 -2.00 -4.72
N LEU A 191 4.58 -1.93 -6.02
CA LEU A 191 5.45 -2.47 -7.08
C LEU A 191 6.41 -1.42 -7.66
N ALA A 192 6.16 -0.15 -7.39
CA ALA A 192 6.93 0.95 -7.95
C ALA A 192 8.22 1.22 -7.15
N PRO A 193 9.39 1.29 -7.80
CA PRO A 193 10.67 1.48 -7.10
C PRO A 193 10.86 2.89 -6.51
N VAL A 194 10.07 3.86 -6.99
CA VAL A 194 10.07 5.25 -6.52
C VAL A 194 8.64 5.63 -6.16
N SER A 195 8.24 5.33 -4.93
CA SER A 195 6.91 5.63 -4.41
C SER A 195 7.00 5.95 -2.91
N SER A 196 5.92 6.48 -2.35
CA SER A 196 5.78 6.63 -0.89
C SER A 196 5.97 5.29 -0.17
N TRP A 197 5.51 4.19 -0.77
CA TRP A 197 5.62 2.83 -0.23
C TRP A 197 7.03 2.26 -0.29
N ALA A 198 7.77 2.49 -1.38
CA ALA A 198 9.17 2.08 -1.48
C ALA A 198 10.03 2.73 -0.39
N ALA A 199 9.81 4.03 -0.14
CA ALA A 199 10.47 4.76 0.93
C ALA A 199 10.14 4.19 2.31
N ALA A 200 8.85 3.94 2.58
CA ALA A 200 8.39 3.43 3.86
C ALA A 200 8.92 2.01 4.14
N VAL A 201 8.75 1.07 3.21
CA VAL A 201 9.20 -0.32 3.40
C VAL A 201 10.72 -0.38 3.55
N ALA A 202 11.47 0.35 2.73
CA ALA A 202 12.92 0.43 2.84
C ALA A 202 13.37 0.98 4.20
N SER A 203 12.62 1.88 4.82
CA SER A 203 12.95 2.46 6.12
C SER A 203 12.86 1.47 7.30
N TYR A 204 12.10 0.40 7.14
CA TYR A 204 11.98 -0.65 8.16
C TYR A 204 13.13 -1.67 8.12
N VAL A 205 13.94 -1.69 7.07
CA VAL A 205 15.09 -2.60 6.96
C VAL A 205 16.15 -2.22 8.00
N PRO A 206 16.67 -3.19 8.78
CA PRO A 206 17.68 -2.93 9.81
C PRO A 206 18.98 -2.34 9.26
N ASP A 207 19.69 -1.60 10.11
CA ASP A 207 21.07 -1.20 9.85
C ASP A 207 21.97 -2.45 9.83
N GLY A 208 22.97 -2.45 8.93
CA GLY A 208 23.87 -3.59 8.76
C GLY A 208 23.40 -4.63 7.74
N PHE A 209 22.23 -4.44 7.13
CA PHE A 209 21.79 -5.27 6.00
C PHE A 209 22.83 -5.19 4.86
N PRO A 210 23.30 -6.34 4.31
CA PRO A 210 24.26 -6.35 3.20
C PRO A 210 23.58 -5.84 1.91
N GLY A 211 23.84 -4.63 1.52
CA GLY A 211 23.20 -3.92 0.41
C GLY A 211 22.36 -2.74 0.88
N SER A 212 21.77 -2.02 -0.08
CA SER A 212 20.92 -0.88 0.28
C SER A 212 19.52 -1.32 0.72
N ARG A 213 18.89 -0.53 1.58
CA ARG A 213 17.51 -0.72 2.01
C ARG A 213 16.53 -0.75 0.84
N ILE A 214 16.84 0.00 -0.24
CA ILE A 214 16.02 -0.01 -1.46
C ILE A 214 16.18 -1.32 -2.24
N SER A 215 17.37 -1.94 -2.26
CA SER A 215 17.58 -3.24 -2.92
C SER A 215 16.75 -4.34 -2.25
N MET A 216 16.58 -4.26 -0.92
CA MET A 216 15.70 -5.15 -0.17
C MET A 216 14.25 -4.98 -0.59
N PHE A 217 13.76 -3.73 -0.68
CA PHE A 217 12.43 -3.47 -1.21
C PHE A 217 12.25 -4.03 -2.64
N LEU A 218 13.23 -3.84 -3.51
CA LEU A 218 13.17 -4.34 -4.89
C LEU A 218 13.13 -5.87 -4.94
N SER A 219 13.81 -6.55 -4.01
CA SER A 219 13.87 -8.02 -3.97
C SER A 219 12.52 -8.67 -3.70
N GLN A 220 11.58 -7.98 -3.04
CA GLN A 220 10.24 -8.47 -2.76
C GLN A 220 9.30 -8.39 -3.98
N ILE A 221 9.53 -7.46 -4.91
CA ILE A 221 8.61 -7.20 -6.03
C ILE A 221 8.27 -8.46 -6.83
N PRO A 222 9.24 -9.30 -7.25
CA PRO A 222 8.96 -10.51 -8.03
C PRO A 222 8.15 -11.57 -7.26
N PHE A 223 8.02 -11.45 -5.95
CA PHE A 223 7.25 -12.33 -5.09
C PHE A 223 5.95 -11.70 -4.58
N ASN A 224 5.65 -10.47 -4.95
CA ASN A 224 4.44 -9.77 -4.49
C ASN A 224 3.21 -10.21 -5.29
N TYR A 225 2.75 -11.43 -4.99
CA TYR A 225 1.68 -12.07 -5.77
C TYR A 225 0.38 -11.29 -5.74
N TYR A 226 -0.08 -10.81 -4.56
CA TYR A 226 -1.37 -10.14 -4.50
C TYR A 226 -1.41 -8.90 -5.40
N CYS A 227 -0.41 -8.04 -5.31
CA CYS A 227 -0.35 -6.82 -6.13
C CYS A 227 -0.28 -7.12 -7.62
N ILE A 228 0.59 -8.06 -8.04
CA ILE A 228 0.74 -8.44 -9.45
C ILE A 228 -0.52 -9.14 -9.98
N LEU A 229 -1.07 -10.09 -9.20
CA LEU A 229 -2.25 -10.84 -9.64
C LEU A 229 -3.53 -9.99 -9.63
N THR A 230 -3.60 -8.94 -8.81
CA THR A 230 -4.68 -7.94 -8.87
C THR A 230 -4.65 -7.20 -10.21
N LEU A 231 -3.48 -6.81 -10.70
CA LEU A 231 -3.35 -6.19 -12.03
C LEU A 231 -3.71 -7.18 -13.14
N VAL A 232 -3.26 -8.44 -13.04
CA VAL A 232 -3.66 -9.51 -13.97
C VAL A 232 -5.19 -9.71 -13.95
N MET A 233 -5.81 -9.67 -12.77
CA MET A 233 -7.26 -9.73 -12.59
C MET A 233 -7.98 -8.62 -13.36
N VAL A 234 -7.55 -7.37 -13.21
CA VAL A 234 -8.14 -6.22 -13.92
C VAL A 234 -7.99 -6.39 -15.43
N ILE A 235 -6.81 -6.79 -15.93
CA ILE A 235 -6.56 -6.99 -17.36
C ILE A 235 -7.48 -8.10 -17.92
N VAL A 236 -7.48 -9.27 -17.29
CA VAL A 236 -8.22 -10.43 -17.80
C VAL A 236 -9.73 -10.21 -17.75
N THR A 237 -10.24 -9.64 -16.64
CA THR A 237 -11.68 -9.35 -16.53
C THR A 237 -12.14 -8.28 -17.52
N SER A 238 -11.31 -7.25 -17.78
CA SER A 238 -11.61 -6.21 -18.76
C SER A 238 -11.58 -6.73 -20.21
N LEU A 239 -10.58 -7.56 -20.56
CA LEU A 239 -10.45 -8.10 -21.93
C LEU A 239 -11.49 -9.16 -22.25
N LEU A 240 -11.83 -10.00 -21.27
CA LEU A 240 -12.78 -11.10 -21.45
C LEU A 240 -14.21 -10.75 -21.08
N ASN A 241 -14.48 -9.52 -20.63
CA ASN A 241 -15.76 -9.05 -20.11
C ASN A 241 -16.35 -10.04 -19.08
N ILE A 242 -15.54 -10.38 -18.07
CA ILE A 242 -15.94 -11.29 -17.00
C ILE A 242 -16.31 -10.46 -15.78
N ASP A 243 -17.58 -10.54 -15.40
CA ASP A 243 -18.05 -10.02 -14.13
C ASP A 243 -18.80 -11.12 -13.38
N TYR A 244 -18.63 -11.17 -12.05
CA TYR A 244 -19.25 -12.18 -11.20
C TYR A 244 -19.56 -11.64 -9.80
N GLY A 245 -20.36 -12.39 -9.05
CA GLY A 245 -20.85 -11.91 -7.76
C GLY A 245 -21.71 -10.66 -7.90
N PRO A 246 -21.73 -9.77 -6.91
CA PRO A 246 -22.50 -8.52 -6.96
C PRO A 246 -22.09 -7.60 -8.13
N MET A 247 -20.84 -7.63 -8.56
CA MET A 247 -20.35 -6.80 -9.67
C MET A 247 -21.11 -7.10 -10.97
N LEU A 248 -21.46 -8.36 -11.26
CA LEU A 248 -22.25 -8.72 -12.45
C LEU A 248 -23.59 -7.98 -12.47
N THR A 249 -24.24 -7.83 -11.32
CA THR A 249 -25.51 -7.10 -11.23
C THR A 249 -25.34 -5.62 -11.49
N HIS A 250 -24.27 -5.01 -10.96
CA HIS A 250 -23.95 -3.59 -11.20
C HIS A 250 -23.65 -3.32 -12.66
N GLU A 251 -22.88 -4.19 -13.30
CA GLU A 251 -22.52 -4.06 -14.69
C GLU A 251 -23.72 -4.32 -15.63
N TYR A 252 -24.56 -5.29 -15.31
CA TYR A 252 -25.82 -5.52 -16.03
C TYR A 252 -26.75 -4.29 -15.96
N ASN A 253 -26.94 -3.72 -14.78
CA ASN A 253 -27.80 -2.54 -14.61
C ASN A 253 -27.23 -1.33 -15.36
N ALA A 254 -25.90 -1.13 -15.32
CA ALA A 254 -25.26 -0.05 -16.06
C ALA A 254 -25.42 -0.19 -17.58
N GLN A 255 -25.24 -1.40 -18.12
CA GLN A 255 -25.28 -1.64 -19.57
C GLN A 255 -26.70 -1.68 -20.13
N VAL A 256 -27.59 -2.44 -19.47
CA VAL A 256 -28.93 -2.75 -20.00
C VAL A 256 -29.96 -1.72 -19.53
N LYS A 257 -29.87 -1.26 -18.29
CA LYS A 257 -30.86 -0.35 -17.69
C LYS A 257 -30.42 1.10 -17.61
N ASP A 258 -29.19 1.42 -18.02
CA ASP A 258 -28.59 2.76 -17.90
C ASP A 258 -28.49 3.26 -16.44
N ASP A 259 -28.43 2.34 -15.48
CA ASP A 259 -28.33 2.63 -14.06
C ASP A 259 -26.90 2.35 -13.56
N LEU A 260 -26.11 3.39 -13.44
CA LEU A 260 -24.70 3.32 -13.03
C LEU A 260 -24.52 3.05 -11.52
N PHE A 261 -25.60 3.21 -10.72
CA PHE A 261 -25.54 3.12 -9.25
C PHE A 261 -26.07 1.81 -8.70
N THR A 262 -27.08 1.22 -9.32
CA THR A 262 -27.75 -0.04 -8.94
C THR A 262 -28.64 0.05 -7.69
N THR A 263 -28.21 0.79 -6.65
CA THR A 263 -28.94 0.91 -5.39
C THR A 263 -29.61 2.28 -5.24
N PRO A 264 -30.59 2.43 -4.32
CA PRO A 264 -31.26 3.71 -4.08
C PRO A 264 -30.32 4.79 -3.50
N GLU A 265 -29.25 4.37 -2.82
CA GLU A 265 -28.25 5.26 -2.24
C GLU A 265 -27.40 5.88 -3.34
N ARG A 266 -27.57 7.18 -3.57
CA ARG A 266 -26.92 7.94 -4.65
C ARG A 266 -26.29 9.20 -4.09
N PRO A 267 -25.26 9.08 -3.23
CA PRO A 267 -24.72 10.23 -2.47
C PRO A 267 -24.11 11.32 -3.36
N PHE A 268 -23.80 10.99 -4.61
CA PHE A 268 -23.16 11.90 -5.57
C PHE A 268 -24.04 12.15 -6.81
N GLU A 269 -25.35 11.88 -6.75
CA GLU A 269 -26.25 12.15 -7.87
C GLU A 269 -26.41 13.66 -8.04
N GLY A 270 -26.11 14.18 -9.24
CA GLY A 270 -26.18 15.61 -9.55
C GLY A 270 -24.97 16.44 -9.10
N ALA A 271 -23.94 15.81 -8.53
CA ALA A 271 -22.66 16.47 -8.29
C ALA A 271 -21.89 16.56 -9.62
N ASP A 272 -22.00 17.69 -10.30
CA ASP A 272 -21.17 18.03 -11.46
C ASP A 272 -19.84 18.60 -10.97
N ASP A 273 -18.92 17.72 -10.54
CA ASP A 273 -17.62 18.11 -9.99
C ASP A 273 -16.54 18.33 -11.07
N TYR A 274 -16.92 18.91 -12.18
CA TYR A 274 -15.92 19.46 -13.07
C TYR A 274 -15.55 20.88 -12.59
N GLU A 275 -14.61 20.99 -11.64
CA GLU A 275 -13.78 22.18 -11.66
C GLU A 275 -13.13 22.21 -13.05
N GLU A 276 -13.59 23.14 -13.89
CA GLU A 276 -12.90 23.47 -15.13
C GLU A 276 -11.48 23.88 -14.73
N GLY A 277 -10.55 22.92 -14.79
CA GLY A 277 -9.13 23.24 -14.64
C GLY A 277 -8.76 24.31 -15.66
N ALA A 278 -7.64 24.99 -15.45
CA ALA A 278 -7.21 26.10 -16.29
C ALA A 278 -7.47 25.80 -17.78
N LYS A 279 -8.16 26.68 -18.49
CA LYS A 279 -8.62 26.48 -19.89
C LYS A 279 -7.52 26.05 -20.87
N HIS A 280 -6.25 26.25 -20.48
CA HIS A 280 -5.06 25.95 -21.27
C HIS A 280 -4.28 24.72 -20.76
N SER A 281 -4.83 23.95 -19.81
CA SER A 281 -4.17 22.73 -19.31
C SER A 281 -4.10 21.63 -20.38
N SER A 282 -2.99 20.90 -20.40
CA SER A 282 -2.68 19.79 -21.30
C SER A 282 -2.37 18.53 -20.52
N VAL A 283 -2.36 17.37 -21.19
CA VAL A 283 -1.94 16.09 -20.59
C VAL A 283 -0.51 16.17 -20.03
N LEU A 284 0.36 16.97 -20.64
CA LEU A 284 1.73 17.17 -20.16
C LEU A 284 1.80 17.83 -18.80
N ASP A 285 0.79 18.63 -18.42
CA ASP A 285 0.74 19.31 -17.12
C ASP A 285 0.45 18.32 -15.96
N LEU A 286 0.02 17.09 -16.25
CA LEU A 286 -0.03 15.99 -15.32
C LEU A 286 1.25 15.15 -15.38
N LEU A 287 1.67 14.73 -16.58
CA LEU A 287 2.72 13.74 -16.75
C LEU A 287 4.12 14.29 -16.52
N LEU A 288 4.40 15.54 -16.93
CA LEU A 288 5.76 16.08 -16.86
C LEU A 288 6.28 16.24 -15.42
N PRO A 289 5.51 16.78 -14.44
CA PRO A 289 5.96 16.79 -13.05
C PRO A 289 6.26 15.40 -12.48
N VAL A 290 5.46 14.40 -12.83
CA VAL A 290 5.66 13.01 -12.40
C VAL A 290 6.96 12.43 -13.00
N ILE A 291 7.17 12.61 -14.31
CA ILE A 291 8.39 12.14 -15.00
C ILE A 291 9.63 12.81 -14.41
N VAL A 292 9.57 14.12 -14.16
CA VAL A 292 10.69 14.88 -13.56
C VAL A 292 10.95 14.43 -12.13
N LEU A 293 9.91 14.18 -11.34
CA LEU A 293 10.04 13.65 -9.97
C LEU A 293 10.77 12.30 -9.99
N ILE A 294 10.33 11.36 -10.82
CA ILE A 294 10.94 10.04 -10.93
C ILE A 294 12.42 10.15 -11.34
N ALA A 295 12.69 10.93 -12.40
CA ALA A 295 14.04 11.11 -12.91
C ALA A 295 14.97 11.71 -11.84
N LEU A 296 14.52 12.74 -11.14
CA LEU A 296 15.32 13.41 -10.10
C LEU A 296 15.46 12.56 -8.84
N CYS A 297 14.46 11.77 -8.46
CA CYS A 297 14.58 10.80 -7.36
C CYS A 297 15.61 9.71 -7.71
N ILE A 298 15.61 9.18 -8.94
CA ILE A 298 16.63 8.22 -9.40
C ILE A 298 18.03 8.87 -9.36
N VAL A 299 18.16 10.10 -9.84
CA VAL A 299 19.43 10.85 -9.76
C VAL A 299 19.87 11.04 -8.31
N GLY A 300 18.96 11.40 -7.41
CA GLY A 300 19.23 11.54 -5.98
C GLY A 300 19.69 10.24 -5.33
N LEU A 301 19.03 9.10 -5.64
CA LEU A 301 19.42 7.78 -5.16
C LEU A 301 20.84 7.41 -5.63
N VAL A 302 21.09 7.53 -6.93
CA VAL A 302 22.40 7.20 -7.52
C VAL A 302 23.50 8.14 -7.01
N TRP A 303 23.16 9.42 -6.76
CA TRP A 303 24.10 10.38 -6.16
C TRP A 303 24.49 9.97 -4.73
N THR A 304 23.52 9.61 -3.89
CA THR A 304 23.81 9.16 -2.51
C THR A 304 24.57 7.83 -2.46
N GLY A 305 24.49 7.01 -3.51
CA GLY A 305 25.22 5.75 -3.64
C GLY A 305 26.63 5.91 -4.25
N GLY A 306 27.09 7.15 -4.49
CA GLY A 306 28.49 7.43 -4.84
C GLY A 306 28.83 7.38 -6.33
N MET A 307 27.85 7.42 -7.26
CA MET A 307 28.11 7.33 -8.70
C MET A 307 29.09 8.40 -9.24
N TRP A 308 29.04 9.59 -8.68
CA TRP A 308 29.88 10.73 -9.08
C TRP A 308 31.01 11.04 -8.07
N ASP A 309 31.16 10.26 -7.03
CA ASP A 309 32.22 10.38 -6.05
C ASP A 309 33.42 9.55 -6.48
N THR A 310 34.52 10.21 -6.85
CA THR A 310 35.76 9.56 -7.32
C THR A 310 36.47 8.72 -6.26
N GLU A 311 36.14 8.91 -4.97
CA GLU A 311 36.69 8.13 -3.86
C GLU A 311 35.80 6.91 -3.52
N SER A 312 34.60 6.82 -4.13
CA SER A 312 33.67 5.71 -3.92
C SER A 312 34.00 4.52 -4.81
N ASP A 313 33.88 3.32 -4.27
CA ASP A 313 33.96 2.05 -5.04
C ASP A 313 32.89 1.95 -6.12
N ASN A 314 31.82 2.72 -6.01
CA ASN A 314 30.68 2.76 -6.93
C ASN A 314 30.85 3.81 -8.04
N TYR A 315 31.98 4.52 -8.12
CA TYR A 315 32.20 5.56 -9.12
C TYR A 315 31.94 5.07 -10.54
N GLY A 316 31.05 5.77 -11.25
CA GLY A 316 30.69 5.44 -12.63
C GLY A 316 29.83 4.19 -12.81
N ASN A 317 29.46 3.48 -11.74
CA ASN A 317 28.64 2.28 -11.80
C ASN A 317 27.20 2.57 -11.31
N PHE A 318 26.28 2.76 -12.27
CA PHE A 318 24.87 3.07 -11.97
C PHE A 318 24.19 2.00 -11.10
N ILE A 319 24.40 0.72 -11.41
CA ILE A 319 23.71 -0.38 -10.70
C ILE A 319 24.17 -0.47 -9.26
N MET A 320 25.48 -0.43 -9.02
CA MET A 320 26.01 -0.48 -7.65
C MET A 320 25.64 0.77 -6.86
N SER A 321 25.77 1.97 -7.46
CA SER A 321 25.36 3.20 -6.80
C SER A 321 23.87 3.21 -6.45
N PHE A 322 23.01 2.68 -7.32
CA PHE A 322 21.59 2.57 -7.02
C PHE A 322 21.32 1.54 -5.91
N SER A 323 22.07 0.43 -5.90
CA SER A 323 21.96 -0.60 -4.86
C SER A 323 22.42 -0.12 -3.49
N ASP A 324 23.43 0.76 -3.41
CA ASP A 324 23.99 1.27 -2.16
C ASP A 324 23.43 2.65 -1.78
N ALA A 325 22.35 3.08 -2.43
CA ALA A 325 21.72 4.38 -2.21
C ALA A 325 21.18 4.54 -0.78
N THR A 326 21.37 5.73 -0.21
CA THR A 326 20.66 6.15 1.01
C THR A 326 19.25 6.62 0.63
N ALA A 327 18.27 5.70 0.73
CA ALA A 327 16.93 5.90 0.19
C ALA A 327 16.28 7.21 0.66
N GLY A 328 16.21 7.47 1.96
CA GLY A 328 15.58 8.67 2.52
C GLY A 328 16.18 9.96 1.95
N THR A 329 17.52 10.09 2.02
CA THR A 329 18.24 11.29 1.53
C THR A 329 18.09 11.46 0.03
N GLY A 330 18.25 10.39 -0.77
CA GLY A 330 18.17 10.44 -2.22
C GLY A 330 16.78 10.86 -2.72
N LEU A 331 15.73 10.28 -2.14
CA LEU A 331 14.34 10.62 -2.47
C LEU A 331 13.99 12.05 -2.04
N CYS A 332 14.42 12.47 -0.85
CA CYS A 332 14.22 13.83 -0.34
C CYS A 332 14.84 14.88 -1.27
N LEU A 333 16.12 14.73 -1.64
CA LEU A 333 16.83 15.65 -2.53
C LEU A 333 16.17 15.71 -3.91
N GLY A 334 15.87 14.57 -4.51
CA GLY A 334 15.22 14.49 -5.83
C GLY A 334 13.85 15.17 -5.82
N SER A 335 13.04 14.92 -4.81
CA SER A 335 11.70 15.49 -4.69
C SER A 335 11.69 17.00 -4.42
N ILE A 336 12.63 17.54 -3.64
CA ILE A 336 12.78 19.00 -3.44
C ILE A 336 13.02 19.70 -4.78
N ILE A 337 13.96 19.17 -5.59
CA ILE A 337 14.27 19.76 -6.90
C ILE A 337 13.06 19.63 -7.84
N ALA A 338 12.37 18.49 -7.81
CA ALA A 338 11.16 18.26 -8.60
C ALA A 338 10.01 19.21 -8.20
N LEU A 339 9.85 19.49 -6.92
CA LEU A 339 8.86 20.45 -6.42
C LEU A 339 9.17 21.87 -6.94
N VAL A 340 10.43 22.31 -6.83
CA VAL A 340 10.85 23.62 -7.36
C VAL A 340 10.60 23.70 -8.87
N PHE A 341 10.97 22.64 -9.62
CA PHE A 341 10.67 22.55 -11.05
C PHE A 341 9.17 22.69 -11.32
N THR A 342 8.33 21.98 -10.56
CA THR A 342 6.87 21.98 -10.73
C THR A 342 6.28 23.36 -10.47
N PHE A 343 6.71 24.07 -9.44
CA PHE A 343 6.31 25.46 -9.19
C PHE A 343 6.68 26.38 -10.37
N VAL A 344 7.94 26.36 -10.79
CA VAL A 344 8.43 27.19 -11.91
C VAL A 344 7.70 26.85 -13.20
N TYR A 345 7.52 25.58 -13.50
CA TYR A 345 6.82 25.11 -14.68
C TYR A 345 5.38 25.62 -14.74
N TYR A 346 4.61 25.47 -13.65
CA TYR A 346 3.21 25.93 -13.60
C TYR A 346 3.07 27.45 -13.63
N TRP A 347 3.99 28.19 -13.01
CA TRP A 347 4.00 29.65 -13.09
C TRP A 347 4.33 30.14 -14.50
N LEU A 348 5.34 29.57 -15.16
CA LEU A 348 5.68 29.93 -16.54
C LEU A 348 4.54 29.60 -17.53
N ARG A 349 3.79 28.53 -17.24
CA ARG A 349 2.61 28.14 -18.01
C ARG A 349 1.36 28.98 -17.67
N GLY A 350 1.39 29.74 -16.61
CA GLY A 350 0.23 30.53 -16.14
C GLY A 350 -0.94 29.65 -15.65
N LEU A 351 -0.66 28.42 -15.20
CA LEU A 351 -1.68 27.47 -14.77
C LEU A 351 -2.15 27.71 -13.34
N ILE A 352 -1.25 28.15 -12.47
CA ILE A 352 -1.50 28.41 -11.05
C ILE A 352 -0.92 29.75 -10.64
N THR A 353 -1.64 30.52 -9.82
CA THR A 353 -1.13 31.75 -9.22
C THR A 353 -0.16 31.42 -8.06
N PHE A 354 0.69 32.39 -7.70
CA PHE A 354 1.60 32.21 -6.56
C PHE A 354 0.84 31.88 -5.26
N GLU A 355 -0.26 32.58 -4.98
CA GLU A 355 -1.10 32.37 -3.81
C GLU A 355 -1.62 30.92 -3.72
N LYS A 356 -2.25 30.42 -4.80
CA LYS A 356 -2.73 29.04 -4.86
C LYS A 356 -1.60 28.00 -4.76
N SER A 357 -0.40 28.35 -5.22
CA SER A 357 0.77 27.50 -5.07
C SER A 357 1.21 27.40 -3.61
N MET A 358 1.16 28.49 -2.87
CA MET A 358 1.51 28.49 -1.44
C MET A 358 0.47 27.78 -0.58
N GLU A 359 -0.81 27.80 -0.95
CA GLU A 359 -1.86 27.00 -0.32
C GLU A 359 -1.65 25.48 -0.48
N ALA A 360 -0.94 25.04 -1.52
CA ALA A 360 -0.65 23.64 -1.71
C ALA A 360 0.29 23.08 -0.64
N ILE A 361 1.10 23.90 0.00
CA ILE A 361 2.05 23.47 1.04
C ILE A 361 1.33 22.91 2.27
N PRO A 362 0.45 23.67 2.96
CA PRO A 362 -0.29 23.13 4.10
C PRO A 362 -1.25 21.99 3.69
N ASN A 363 -1.87 22.06 2.51
CA ASN A 363 -2.77 21.01 2.05
C ASN A 363 -2.04 19.69 1.85
N GLY A 364 -0.87 19.70 1.23
CA GLY A 364 -0.04 18.51 1.04
C GLY A 364 0.42 17.91 2.37
N PHE A 365 0.77 18.75 3.35
CA PHE A 365 1.12 18.30 4.69
C PHE A 365 -0.07 17.58 5.36
N ILE A 366 -1.27 18.16 5.28
CA ILE A 366 -2.50 17.58 5.85
C ILE A 366 -2.80 16.21 5.25
N GLN A 367 -2.61 16.04 3.92
CA GLN A 367 -2.82 14.77 3.25
C GLN A 367 -1.91 13.65 3.79
N MET A 368 -0.69 13.99 4.20
CA MET A 368 0.33 13.03 4.65
C MET A 368 0.39 12.86 6.18
N ILE A 369 -0.46 13.52 6.97
CA ILE A 369 -0.44 13.40 8.44
C ILE A 369 -0.63 11.94 8.88
N SER A 370 -1.59 11.21 8.30
CA SER A 370 -1.90 9.84 8.69
C SER A 370 -0.73 8.88 8.46
N PRO A 371 -0.15 8.77 7.25
CA PRO A 371 1.06 7.98 7.02
C PRO A 371 2.22 8.37 7.93
N ILE A 372 2.46 9.67 8.13
CA ILE A 372 3.56 10.17 8.98
C ILE A 372 3.43 9.68 10.42
N LEU A 373 2.23 9.78 11.01
CA LEU A 373 2.00 9.31 12.40
C LEU A 373 2.22 7.80 12.53
N ILE A 374 1.74 7.02 11.58
CA ILE A 374 1.94 5.57 11.56
C ILE A 374 3.44 5.23 11.48
N LEU A 375 4.17 5.87 10.56
CA LEU A 375 5.61 5.67 10.43
C LEU A 375 6.37 5.99 11.71
N CYS A 376 6.07 7.12 12.37
CA CYS A 376 6.74 7.49 13.63
C CYS A 376 6.57 6.42 14.71
N PHE A 377 5.35 5.89 14.92
CA PHE A 377 5.14 4.82 15.90
C PHE A 377 5.73 3.48 15.46
N ALA A 378 5.61 3.14 14.18
CA ALA A 378 6.15 1.90 13.65
C ALA A 378 7.70 1.85 13.74
N TRP A 379 8.39 2.93 13.39
CA TRP A 379 9.83 3.05 13.58
C TRP A 379 10.24 2.98 15.05
N THR A 380 9.46 3.60 15.94
CA THR A 380 9.70 3.52 17.40
C THR A 380 9.61 2.08 17.88
N LEU A 381 8.54 1.36 17.49
CA LEU A 381 8.37 -0.06 17.83
C LEU A 381 9.50 -0.91 17.26
N CYS A 382 9.88 -0.64 16.01
CA CYS A 382 10.99 -1.31 15.34
C CYS A 382 12.32 -1.11 16.12
N GLY A 383 12.66 0.13 16.47
CA GLY A 383 13.86 0.44 17.26
C GLY A 383 13.88 -0.28 18.60
N LEU A 384 12.74 -0.35 19.29
CA LEU A 384 12.62 -1.09 20.57
C LEU A 384 12.79 -2.60 20.43
N CYS A 385 12.53 -3.16 19.24
CA CYS A 385 12.63 -4.60 18.97
C CYS A 385 14.00 -5.04 18.41
N ARG A 386 14.83 -4.11 17.90
CA ARG A 386 16.15 -4.37 17.28
C ARG A 386 17.24 -4.76 18.30
N ASP A 387 18.48 -4.92 17.81
CA ASP A 387 19.66 -5.40 18.55
C ASP A 387 20.04 -4.52 19.75
N ASN A 388 19.84 -3.21 19.65
CA ASN A 388 20.03 -2.28 20.76
C ASN A 388 18.82 -2.20 21.72
N GLY A 389 17.76 -2.94 21.43
CA GLY A 389 16.53 -3.01 22.22
C GLY A 389 16.30 -4.41 22.81
N LEU A 390 15.12 -4.97 22.56
CA LEU A 390 14.70 -6.26 23.09
C LEU A 390 15.30 -7.47 22.35
N GLN A 391 16.01 -7.28 21.24
CA GLN A 391 16.67 -8.33 20.46
C GLN A 391 15.72 -9.46 20.03
N VAL A 392 14.61 -9.09 19.40
CA VAL A 392 13.60 -10.04 18.88
C VAL A 392 14.24 -11.03 17.92
N GLY A 393 15.15 -10.58 17.04
CA GLY A 393 15.87 -11.40 16.07
C GLY A 393 16.59 -12.57 16.75
N THR A 394 17.42 -12.30 17.73
CA THR A 394 18.21 -13.32 18.47
C THR A 394 17.32 -14.39 19.11
N PHE A 395 16.16 -14.00 19.68
CA PHE A 395 15.20 -14.98 20.22
C PHE A 395 14.62 -15.85 19.11
N VAL A 396 14.19 -15.23 17.99
CA VAL A 396 13.56 -15.97 16.88
C VAL A 396 14.55 -16.92 16.20
N GLU A 397 15.80 -16.51 15.99
CA GLU A 397 16.89 -17.36 15.49
C GLU A 397 17.05 -18.62 16.34
N GLY A 398 17.06 -18.45 17.67
CA GLY A 398 17.14 -19.59 18.60
C GLY A 398 15.95 -20.57 18.47
N VAL A 399 14.75 -20.07 18.21
CA VAL A 399 13.55 -20.89 17.96
C VAL A 399 13.62 -21.53 16.58
N MET A 400 14.02 -20.77 15.55
CA MET A 400 14.06 -21.23 14.15
C MET A 400 15.14 -22.30 13.91
N ALA A 401 16.26 -22.25 14.63
CA ALA A 401 17.30 -23.29 14.56
C ALA A 401 16.75 -24.71 14.78
N ASN A 402 15.61 -24.84 15.46
CA ASN A 402 14.96 -26.10 15.76
C ASN A 402 13.76 -26.46 14.85
N THR A 403 13.32 -25.53 13.96
CA THR A 403 12.08 -25.72 13.16
C THR A 403 12.30 -26.28 11.75
N GLY A 404 13.53 -26.28 11.24
CA GLY A 404 13.91 -26.93 9.99
C GLY A 404 13.05 -26.55 8.78
N SER A 405 12.34 -27.54 8.20
CA SER A 405 11.55 -27.36 6.96
C SER A 405 10.27 -26.53 7.12
N LEU A 406 9.80 -26.27 8.35
CA LEU A 406 8.58 -25.47 8.60
C LEU A 406 8.76 -23.99 8.22
N ALA A 407 10.00 -23.47 8.25
CA ALA A 407 10.31 -22.10 7.82
C ALA A 407 9.84 -21.79 6.40
N LYS A 408 9.80 -22.78 5.50
CA LYS A 408 9.36 -22.64 4.11
C LYS A 408 7.86 -22.31 3.96
N PHE A 409 7.04 -22.63 4.96
CA PHE A 409 5.61 -22.32 4.95
C PHE A 409 5.29 -20.99 5.63
N LEU A 410 6.26 -20.39 6.34
CA LEU A 410 6.07 -19.18 7.10
C LEU A 410 5.62 -17.97 6.24
N PRO A 411 6.11 -17.74 5.00
CA PRO A 411 5.59 -16.68 4.15
C PRO A 411 4.08 -16.76 3.91
N ALA A 412 3.52 -17.95 3.72
CA ALA A 412 2.07 -18.12 3.54
C ALA A 412 1.30 -17.76 4.83
N VAL A 413 1.84 -18.10 6.01
CA VAL A 413 1.26 -17.71 7.30
C VAL A 413 1.35 -16.19 7.50
N ILE A 414 2.50 -15.58 7.20
CA ILE A 414 2.72 -14.12 7.24
C ILE A 414 1.69 -13.41 6.37
N PHE A 415 1.46 -13.90 5.14
CA PHE A 415 0.45 -13.32 4.24
C PHE A 415 -0.95 -13.31 4.87
N ILE A 416 -1.39 -14.43 5.44
CA ILE A 416 -2.71 -14.54 6.09
C ILE A 416 -2.81 -13.60 7.30
N VAL A 417 -1.78 -13.56 8.16
CA VAL A 417 -1.76 -12.69 9.34
C VAL A 417 -1.82 -11.22 8.91
N ALA A 418 -1.02 -10.83 7.91
CA ALA A 418 -1.05 -9.47 7.37
C ALA A 418 -2.41 -9.12 6.74
N CYS A 419 -3.07 -10.06 6.02
CA CYS A 419 -4.43 -9.87 5.50
C CYS A 419 -5.43 -9.58 6.63
N PHE A 420 -5.39 -10.32 7.72
CA PHE A 420 -6.29 -10.10 8.85
C PHE A 420 -6.04 -8.77 9.55
N ILE A 421 -4.78 -8.38 9.74
CA ILE A 421 -4.44 -7.09 10.34
C ILE A 421 -4.93 -5.95 9.44
N GLY A 422 -4.58 -5.97 8.14
CA GLY A 422 -4.98 -4.96 7.17
C GLY A 422 -6.50 -4.83 7.06
N PHE A 423 -7.22 -5.96 7.01
CA PHE A 423 -8.68 -5.96 7.00
C PHE A 423 -9.29 -5.35 8.28
N ALA A 424 -8.76 -5.70 9.44
CA ALA A 424 -9.30 -5.24 10.73
C ALA A 424 -8.99 -3.78 11.01
N THR A 425 -7.83 -3.28 10.60
CA THR A 425 -7.37 -1.91 10.81
C THR A 425 -7.76 -0.94 9.70
N GLY A 426 -8.00 -1.48 8.49
CA GLY A 426 -8.30 -0.69 7.30
C GLY A 426 -7.12 0.15 6.81
N THR A 427 -5.89 -0.33 7.04
CA THR A 427 -4.70 0.36 6.53
C THR A 427 -3.54 -0.59 6.24
N SER A 428 -3.03 -0.51 5.02
CA SER A 428 -1.80 -1.22 4.64
C SER A 428 -0.59 -0.64 5.36
N TRP A 429 -0.52 0.68 5.52
CA TRP A 429 0.60 1.37 6.18
C TRP A 429 0.85 0.84 7.59
N GLY A 430 -0.20 0.75 8.41
CA GLY A 430 -0.11 0.22 9.76
C GLY A 430 0.27 -1.26 9.80
N THR A 431 -0.28 -2.05 8.90
CA THR A 431 0.01 -3.48 8.81
C THR A 431 1.47 -3.72 8.46
N ILE A 432 1.99 -3.03 7.45
CA ILE A 432 3.38 -3.16 6.99
C ILE A 432 4.35 -2.64 8.05
N GLY A 433 4.01 -1.53 8.73
CA GLY A 433 4.80 -1.00 9.84
C GLY A 433 4.97 -1.97 11.01
N ILE A 434 4.03 -2.89 11.22
CA ILE A 434 4.13 -3.96 12.22
C ILE A 434 4.84 -5.19 11.65
N MET A 435 4.47 -5.62 10.45
CA MET A 435 4.87 -6.92 9.91
C MET A 435 6.26 -6.94 9.29
N VAL A 436 6.70 -5.88 8.62
CA VAL A 436 8.01 -5.86 7.95
C VAL A 436 9.17 -5.95 8.94
N PRO A 437 9.20 -5.16 10.03
CA PRO A 437 10.22 -5.33 11.07
C PRO A 437 10.26 -6.75 11.65
N LEU A 438 9.08 -7.34 11.88
CA LEU A 438 8.97 -8.71 12.40
C LEU A 438 9.56 -9.72 11.42
N VAL A 439 9.29 -9.58 10.12
CA VAL A 439 9.85 -10.47 9.09
C VAL A 439 11.36 -10.33 8.98
N CYS A 440 11.88 -9.11 9.04
CA CYS A 440 13.32 -8.87 9.07
C CYS A 440 14.00 -9.49 10.30
N ALA A 441 13.28 -9.62 11.41
CA ALA A 441 13.78 -10.28 12.62
C ALA A 441 13.67 -11.81 12.57
N VAL A 442 12.78 -12.36 11.73
CA VAL A 442 12.50 -13.82 11.64
C VAL A 442 13.44 -14.53 10.68
N PHE A 443 13.77 -13.91 9.55
CA PHE A 443 14.61 -14.52 8.52
C PHE A 443 16.02 -13.92 8.55
N ASP A 444 17.01 -14.77 8.72
CA ASP A 444 18.41 -14.40 8.63
C ASP A 444 18.78 -14.05 7.18
N TRP A 445 19.29 -12.86 6.95
CA TRP A 445 19.66 -12.39 5.60
C TRP A 445 20.91 -13.07 5.03
N ASP A 446 21.82 -13.57 5.86
CA ASP A 446 23.06 -14.21 5.40
C ASP A 446 22.78 -15.63 4.85
N THR A 447 21.82 -16.33 5.43
CA THR A 447 21.53 -17.75 5.09
C THR A 447 20.18 -17.93 4.39
N GLN A 448 19.22 -17.00 4.54
CA GLN A 448 17.82 -17.16 4.11
C GLN A 448 17.32 -15.97 3.26
N MET A 449 18.19 -15.28 2.53
CA MET A 449 17.86 -14.08 1.75
C MET A 449 16.61 -14.23 0.86
N THR A 450 16.46 -15.36 0.18
CA THR A 450 15.28 -15.60 -0.68
C THR A 450 14.00 -15.72 0.16
N LEU A 451 14.03 -16.44 1.28
CA LEU A 451 12.87 -16.56 2.18
C LEU A 451 12.52 -15.22 2.83
N LEU A 452 13.52 -14.41 3.16
CA LEU A 452 13.31 -13.04 3.63
C LEU A 452 12.59 -12.20 2.57
N SER A 453 13.04 -12.25 1.31
CA SER A 453 12.36 -11.54 0.20
C SER A 453 10.91 -12.02 0.01
N VAL A 454 10.66 -13.34 0.10
CA VAL A 454 9.31 -13.92 0.02
C VAL A 454 8.47 -13.51 1.24
N GLY A 455 9.04 -13.48 2.43
CA GLY A 455 8.37 -13.04 3.66
C GLY A 455 7.99 -11.56 3.64
N LEU A 456 8.90 -10.70 3.16
CA LEU A 456 8.61 -9.29 2.93
C LEU A 456 7.49 -9.09 1.93
N ALA A 457 7.56 -9.81 0.79
CA ALA A 457 6.50 -9.79 -0.21
C ALA A 457 5.16 -10.24 0.39
N ALA A 458 5.17 -11.27 1.23
CA ALA A 458 3.97 -11.77 1.92
C ALA A 458 3.38 -10.74 2.88
N SER A 459 4.22 -10.01 3.63
CA SER A 459 3.80 -8.93 4.51
C SER A 459 3.17 -7.77 3.74
N CYS A 460 3.86 -7.30 2.70
CA CYS A 460 3.40 -6.21 1.84
C CYS A 460 2.11 -6.60 1.10
N ALA A 461 2.11 -7.76 0.45
CA ALA A 461 0.96 -8.30 -0.27
C ALA A 461 -0.25 -8.54 0.65
N GLY A 462 -0.01 -9.06 1.85
CA GLY A 462 -1.05 -9.31 2.84
C GLY A 462 -1.65 -8.02 3.38
N GLY A 463 -0.81 -7.03 3.70
CA GLY A 463 -1.25 -5.70 4.12
C GLY A 463 -2.16 -5.05 3.07
N VAL A 464 -1.72 -5.02 1.81
CA VAL A 464 -2.51 -4.49 0.68
C VAL A 464 -3.79 -5.30 0.46
N CYS A 465 -3.75 -6.64 0.57
CA CYS A 465 -4.92 -7.50 0.43
C CYS A 465 -5.98 -7.21 1.50
N GLY A 466 -5.56 -7.14 2.76
CA GLY A 466 -6.44 -6.87 3.89
C GLY A 466 -7.10 -5.51 3.79
N ASP A 467 -6.32 -4.49 3.49
CA ASP A 467 -6.77 -3.12 3.26
C ASP A 467 -7.80 -3.07 2.11
N HIS A 468 -7.44 -3.57 0.94
CA HIS A 468 -8.27 -3.64 -0.26
C HIS A 468 -9.61 -4.38 -0.05
N LEU A 469 -9.74 -5.25 0.94
CA LEU A 469 -10.98 -5.95 1.30
C LEU A 469 -11.75 -5.27 2.43
N SER A 470 -11.14 -4.31 3.13
CA SER A 470 -11.70 -3.72 4.35
C SER A 470 -12.73 -2.63 4.05
N PRO A 471 -13.92 -2.69 4.69
CA PRO A 471 -14.92 -1.62 4.56
C PRO A 471 -14.54 -0.32 5.29
N ILE A 472 -13.48 -0.32 6.07
CA ILE A 472 -12.98 0.86 6.80
C ILE A 472 -11.64 1.35 6.26
N SER A 473 -11.22 0.82 5.09
CA SER A 473 -9.96 1.18 4.45
C SER A 473 -9.98 2.61 3.92
N ASP A 474 -8.87 3.30 4.11
CA ASP A 474 -8.64 4.65 3.60
C ASP A 474 -8.72 4.66 2.07
N THR A 475 -8.03 3.73 1.39
CA THR A 475 -8.00 3.66 -0.08
C THR A 475 -9.34 3.25 -0.65
N THR A 476 -10.05 2.29 -0.04
CA THR A 476 -11.39 1.87 -0.45
C THR A 476 -12.42 3.00 -0.31
N ILE A 477 -12.32 3.81 0.76
CA ILE A 477 -13.15 5.01 0.94
C ILE A 477 -12.82 6.05 -0.14
N MET A 478 -11.54 6.31 -0.40
CA MET A 478 -11.11 7.27 -1.41
C MET A 478 -11.44 6.84 -2.83
N ALA A 479 -11.29 5.55 -3.17
CA ALA A 479 -11.69 4.99 -4.46
C ALA A 479 -13.21 5.13 -4.68
N SER A 480 -14.01 4.90 -3.63
CA SER A 480 -15.46 5.14 -3.65
C SER A 480 -15.79 6.59 -3.92
N ALA A 481 -15.12 7.52 -3.23
CA ALA A 481 -15.30 8.96 -3.40
C ALA A 481 -14.86 9.42 -4.79
N GLY A 482 -13.69 8.99 -5.27
CA GLY A 482 -13.18 9.31 -6.60
C GLY A 482 -14.11 8.82 -7.74
N ALA A 483 -14.65 7.61 -7.60
CA ALA A 483 -15.61 7.05 -8.54
C ALA A 483 -17.03 7.60 -8.38
N HIS A 484 -17.31 8.39 -7.34
CA HIS A 484 -18.67 8.77 -6.92
C HIS A 484 -19.60 7.54 -6.75
N CYS A 485 -19.07 6.48 -6.16
CA CYS A 485 -19.76 5.25 -5.86
C CYS A 485 -20.23 5.23 -4.40
N PHE A 486 -21.41 4.65 -4.15
CA PHE A 486 -21.79 4.36 -2.77
C PHE A 486 -20.81 3.36 -2.16
N HIS A 487 -20.19 3.73 -1.05
CA HIS A 487 -19.05 3.00 -0.47
C HIS A 487 -19.35 1.51 -0.24
N LEU A 488 -20.50 1.18 0.35
CA LEU A 488 -20.86 -0.22 0.60
C LEU A 488 -21.06 -1.03 -0.69
N ASN A 489 -21.46 -0.40 -1.80
CA ASN A 489 -21.55 -1.05 -3.10
C ASN A 489 -20.15 -1.41 -3.62
N HIS A 490 -19.20 -0.47 -3.49
CA HIS A 490 -17.82 -0.73 -3.85
C HIS A 490 -17.26 -1.91 -3.05
N VAL A 491 -17.36 -1.87 -1.72
CA VAL A 491 -16.90 -2.95 -0.84
C VAL A 491 -17.53 -4.30 -1.22
N ALA A 492 -18.86 -4.35 -1.34
CA ALA A 492 -19.59 -5.59 -1.64
C ALA A 492 -19.21 -6.19 -3.01
N THR A 493 -18.95 -5.34 -4.00
CA THR A 493 -18.57 -5.77 -5.35
C THR A 493 -17.11 -6.19 -5.46
N GLN A 494 -16.22 -5.59 -4.67
CA GLN A 494 -14.77 -5.85 -4.66
C GLN A 494 -14.39 -7.13 -3.92
N ILE A 495 -15.06 -7.46 -2.81
CA ILE A 495 -14.73 -8.62 -1.95
C ILE A 495 -14.58 -9.93 -2.74
N PRO A 496 -15.49 -10.35 -3.64
CA PRO A 496 -15.31 -11.60 -4.39
C PRO A 496 -14.04 -11.60 -5.27
N TYR A 497 -13.69 -10.45 -5.85
CA TYR A 497 -12.49 -10.29 -6.67
C TYR A 497 -11.23 -10.39 -5.82
N GLY A 498 -11.16 -9.65 -4.73
CA GLY A 498 -10.02 -9.67 -3.82
C GLY A 498 -9.83 -11.03 -3.14
N ILE A 499 -10.90 -11.73 -2.74
CA ILE A 499 -10.81 -13.12 -2.21
C ILE A 499 -10.25 -14.09 -3.26
N THR A 500 -10.67 -13.94 -4.52
CA THR A 500 -10.13 -14.78 -5.61
C THR A 500 -8.63 -14.59 -5.77
N VAL A 501 -8.17 -13.33 -5.79
CA VAL A 501 -6.74 -13.01 -5.87
C VAL A 501 -6.01 -13.49 -4.62
N ALA A 502 -6.56 -13.28 -3.42
CA ALA A 502 -5.97 -13.70 -2.15
C ALA A 502 -5.77 -15.22 -2.08
N ALA A 503 -6.76 -16.01 -2.53
CA ALA A 503 -6.67 -17.47 -2.54
C ALA A 503 -5.53 -17.96 -3.46
N VAL A 504 -5.42 -17.40 -4.68
CA VAL A 504 -4.33 -17.73 -5.60
C VAL A 504 -2.98 -17.27 -5.04
N SER A 505 -2.92 -16.08 -4.44
CA SER A 505 -1.70 -15.56 -3.81
C SER A 505 -1.23 -16.43 -2.65
N PHE A 506 -2.14 -16.89 -1.80
CA PHE A 506 -1.82 -17.80 -0.69
C PHE A 506 -1.15 -19.10 -1.19
N VAL A 507 -1.74 -19.72 -2.22
CA VAL A 507 -1.14 -20.92 -2.84
C VAL A 507 0.23 -20.59 -3.43
N SER A 508 0.36 -19.42 -4.05
CA SER A 508 1.63 -18.96 -4.64
C SER A 508 2.71 -18.73 -3.58
N PHE A 509 2.37 -18.23 -2.39
CA PHE A 509 3.33 -18.10 -1.28
C PHE A 509 3.78 -19.46 -0.74
N ILE A 510 2.90 -20.46 -0.69
CA ILE A 510 3.31 -21.84 -0.36
C ILE A 510 4.34 -22.35 -1.39
N ILE A 511 4.04 -22.18 -2.68
CA ILE A 511 4.95 -22.60 -3.77
C ILE A 511 6.27 -21.84 -3.69
N ALA A 512 6.24 -20.53 -3.44
CA ALA A 512 7.45 -19.73 -3.36
C ALA A 512 8.36 -20.09 -2.19
N GLY A 513 7.80 -20.42 -1.04
CA GLY A 513 8.57 -20.91 0.10
C GLY A 513 9.27 -22.26 -0.18
N LEU A 514 8.68 -23.08 -1.04
CA LEU A 514 9.25 -24.38 -1.41
C LEU A 514 10.26 -24.29 -2.56
N VAL A 515 9.93 -23.54 -3.62
CA VAL A 515 10.69 -23.48 -4.89
C VAL A 515 11.78 -22.40 -4.84
N GLN A 516 11.53 -21.30 -4.18
CA GLN A 516 12.48 -20.17 -3.97
C GLN A 516 13.10 -19.60 -5.26
N ASN A 517 12.36 -19.68 -6.36
CA ASN A 517 12.75 -19.09 -7.66
C ASN A 517 11.68 -18.12 -8.13
N ALA A 518 12.04 -16.84 -8.18
CA ALA A 518 11.11 -15.75 -8.48
C ALA A 518 10.39 -15.91 -9.83
N VAL A 519 11.15 -16.23 -10.88
CA VAL A 519 10.60 -16.34 -12.25
C VAL A 519 9.64 -17.51 -12.36
N VAL A 520 10.04 -18.69 -11.88
CA VAL A 520 9.22 -19.91 -11.92
C VAL A 520 7.94 -19.71 -11.12
N CYS A 521 8.06 -19.19 -9.89
CA CYS A 521 6.90 -18.98 -9.01
C CYS A 521 5.93 -17.94 -9.59
N MET A 522 6.44 -16.86 -10.18
CA MET A 522 5.61 -15.84 -10.82
C MET A 522 4.85 -16.38 -12.04
N ILE A 523 5.50 -17.16 -12.90
CA ILE A 523 4.84 -17.80 -14.05
C ILE A 523 3.73 -18.73 -13.56
N ILE A 524 3.98 -19.56 -12.53
CA ILE A 524 2.98 -20.45 -11.95
C ILE A 524 1.80 -19.62 -11.38
N ALA A 525 2.07 -18.55 -10.65
CA ALA A 525 1.05 -17.70 -10.05
C ALA A 525 0.14 -17.06 -11.12
N ILE A 526 0.72 -16.52 -12.20
CA ILE A 526 -0.05 -15.93 -13.31
C ILE A 526 -0.90 -17.01 -14.02
N VAL A 527 -0.33 -18.18 -14.30
CA VAL A 527 -1.06 -19.29 -14.93
C VAL A 527 -2.22 -19.75 -14.06
N LEU A 528 -2.00 -19.91 -12.74
CA LEU A 528 -3.06 -20.25 -11.79
C LEU A 528 -4.16 -19.20 -11.78
N MET A 529 -3.81 -17.92 -11.78
CA MET A 529 -4.78 -16.83 -11.81
C MET A 529 -5.63 -16.84 -13.08
N ILE A 530 -5.00 -16.94 -14.25
CA ILE A 530 -5.71 -17.00 -15.54
C ILE A 530 -6.61 -18.24 -15.60
N ALA A 531 -6.13 -19.41 -15.18
CA ALA A 531 -6.91 -20.64 -15.14
C ALA A 531 -8.13 -20.51 -14.22
N THR A 532 -7.94 -19.92 -13.03
CA THR A 532 -9.03 -19.64 -12.08
C THR A 532 -10.09 -18.75 -12.72
N LEU A 533 -9.70 -17.67 -13.39
CA LEU A 533 -10.63 -16.75 -14.07
C LEU A 533 -11.37 -17.41 -15.24
N LEU A 534 -10.71 -18.27 -16.01
CA LEU A 534 -11.38 -19.02 -17.09
C LEU A 534 -12.40 -20.00 -16.54
N VAL A 535 -12.12 -20.67 -15.42
CA VAL A 535 -13.09 -21.53 -14.72
C VAL A 535 -14.28 -20.71 -14.22
N ILE A 536 -14.02 -19.57 -13.56
CA ILE A 536 -15.09 -18.67 -13.11
C ILE A 536 -15.95 -18.23 -14.30
N LYS A 537 -15.31 -17.80 -15.42
CA LYS A 537 -16.03 -17.43 -16.65
C LYS A 537 -16.95 -18.54 -17.12
N ALA A 538 -16.46 -19.76 -17.23
CA ALA A 538 -17.25 -20.90 -17.70
C ALA A 538 -18.46 -21.19 -16.79
N VAL A 539 -18.26 -21.14 -15.48
CA VAL A 539 -19.32 -21.38 -14.47
C VAL A 539 -20.37 -20.26 -14.51
N VAL A 540 -19.93 -19.00 -14.51
CA VAL A 540 -20.83 -17.83 -14.46
C VAL A 540 -21.59 -17.68 -15.78
N ALA A 541 -20.93 -17.87 -16.92
CA ALA A 541 -21.59 -17.83 -18.24
C ALA A 541 -22.69 -18.90 -18.37
N LYS A 542 -22.44 -20.11 -17.84
CA LYS A 542 -23.46 -21.16 -17.82
C LYS A 542 -24.64 -20.82 -16.91
N LYS A 543 -24.38 -20.25 -15.74
CA LYS A 543 -25.40 -19.92 -14.73
C LYS A 543 -26.25 -18.71 -15.12
N HIS A 544 -25.66 -17.72 -15.80
CA HIS A 544 -26.27 -16.43 -16.11
C HIS A 544 -26.27 -16.12 -17.62
N ALA A 545 -26.46 -17.14 -18.47
CA ALA A 545 -26.40 -17.02 -19.93
C ALA A 545 -27.30 -15.91 -20.50
N GLY A 546 -28.54 -15.76 -19.98
CA GLY A 546 -29.45 -14.70 -20.40
C GLY A 546 -28.95 -13.30 -20.14
N ILE A 547 -28.34 -13.07 -18.95
CA ILE A 547 -27.74 -11.78 -18.59
C ILE A 547 -26.62 -11.40 -19.57
N PHE A 548 -25.73 -12.32 -19.87
CA PHE A 548 -24.64 -12.06 -20.82
C PHE A 548 -25.12 -11.82 -22.25
N GLN A 549 -26.21 -12.45 -22.66
CA GLN A 549 -26.82 -12.21 -23.96
C GLN A 549 -27.40 -10.78 -24.05
N GLU A 550 -28.15 -10.35 -23.05
CA GLU A 550 -28.69 -8.99 -22.99
C GLU A 550 -27.60 -7.92 -22.95
N MET A 551 -26.54 -8.15 -22.16
CA MET A 551 -25.37 -7.26 -22.12
C MET A 551 -24.67 -7.18 -23.48
N ALA A 552 -24.50 -8.30 -24.18
CA ALA A 552 -23.90 -8.32 -25.52
C ALA A 552 -24.76 -7.60 -26.58
N GLU A 553 -26.07 -7.66 -26.45
CA GLU A 553 -26.99 -6.90 -27.32
C GLU A 553 -26.94 -5.41 -27.03
N ALA A 554 -26.87 -5.01 -25.75
CA ALA A 554 -26.72 -3.61 -25.35
C ALA A 554 -25.38 -3.01 -25.85
N ASP A 555 -24.29 -3.77 -25.77
CA ASP A 555 -22.98 -3.36 -26.33
C ASP A 555 -23.03 -3.15 -27.85
N LYS A 556 -23.73 -4.02 -28.59
CA LYS A 556 -23.90 -3.82 -30.04
C LYS A 556 -24.65 -2.54 -30.36
N VAL A 557 -25.69 -2.22 -29.59
CA VAL A 557 -26.43 -0.96 -29.75
C VAL A 557 -25.57 0.26 -29.44
N LEU A 558 -24.74 0.18 -28.42
CA LEU A 558 -23.86 1.29 -28.00
C LEU A 558 -22.73 1.58 -29.02
N TYR A 559 -22.14 0.55 -29.63
CA TYR A 559 -20.94 0.70 -30.47
C TYR A 559 -21.20 0.58 -31.97
N ASN A 560 -22.35 0.09 -32.42
CA ASN A 560 -22.70 0.00 -33.86
C ASN A 560 -23.49 1.22 -34.37
N LYS A 561 -23.54 2.31 -33.60
CA LYS A 561 -23.96 3.63 -34.02
C LYS A 561 -22.78 4.38 -34.61
#